data_84131ffce876f2134c87fe327fac9ca0
#
_entry.id   84131ffce876f2134c87fe327fac9ca0
#
_cell.length_a   1.000
_cell.length_b   1.000
_cell.length_c   1.000
_cell.angle_alpha   90.00
_cell.angle_beta   90.00
_cell.angle_gamma   90.00
#
_symmetry.space_group_name_H-M   'P 1'
#
loop_
_entity.id
_entity.type
_entity.pdbx_description
1 polymer ?
#
loop_
_entity_poly.entity_id
_entity_poly.type
_entity_poly.pdbx_seq_one_letter_code
_entity_poly.pdbx_strand_id
1 'polypeptide(L)' 'MVKNRVAYSADIKNKAVEMKLQGYSTKQVMQELNIKNKTQVETWFRWYKNGETHRFHQQ' A
#
# COMPACT_ATOMS: atom_id res chain seq x y z
N MET A 1 17.80 12.79 11.96
CA MET A 1 17.33 12.39 11.89
C MET A 1 16.36 11.88 11.61
N VAL A 2 16.06 11.49 11.39
CA VAL A 2 15.24 11.03 11.17
C VAL A 2 14.38 10.62 11.30
N LYS A 3 13.93 10.31 11.17
CA LYS A 3 13.14 9.85 11.31
C LYS A 3 12.40 8.89 11.19
N ASN A 4 12.04 8.62 11.50
CA ASN A 4 11.32 7.53 11.78
C ASN A 4 10.05 7.36 11.13
N ARG A 5 9.66 8.22 10.34
CA ARG A 5 8.50 8.17 9.61
C ARG A 5 8.68 7.27 8.46
N VAL A 6 7.80 6.36 8.22
CA VAL A 6 7.82 5.48 7.06
C VAL A 6 6.87 6.02 6.02
N ALA A 7 7.42 6.43 4.91
CA ALA A 7 6.63 6.93 3.80
C ALA A 7 6.84 6.00 2.62
N TYR A 8 5.76 5.49 2.07
CA TYR A 8 5.84 4.55 0.96
C TYR A 8 5.60 5.30 -0.35
N SER A 9 6.39 4.97 -1.37
CA SER A 9 6.26 5.62 -2.66
C SER A 9 4.96 5.19 -3.35
N ALA A 10 4.56 5.95 -4.36
CA ALA A 10 3.37 5.57 -5.14
C ALA A 10 3.59 4.23 -5.81
N ASP A 11 4.82 3.91 -6.20
CA ASP A 11 5.12 2.62 -6.82
C ASP A 11 4.80 1.48 -5.87
N ILE A 12 5.18 1.61 -4.60
CA ILE A 12 4.90 0.58 -3.61
C ILE A 12 3.39 0.44 -3.41
N LYS A 13 2.68 1.55 -3.35
CA LYS A 13 1.24 1.52 -3.16
C LYS A 13 0.55 0.83 -4.33
N ASN A 14 0.97 1.14 -5.56
CA ASN A 14 0.41 0.50 -6.74
C ASN A 14 0.72 -0.99 -6.73
N LYS A 15 1.94 -1.35 -6.36
CA LYS A 15 2.34 -2.76 -6.32
C LYS A 15 1.48 -3.53 -5.33
N ALA A 16 1.25 -2.94 -4.17
CA ALA A 16 0.42 -3.58 -3.14
C ALA A 16 -0.99 -3.83 -3.67
N VAL A 17 -1.56 -2.84 -4.35
CA VAL A 17 -2.89 -2.99 -4.90
C VAL A 17 -2.92 -4.08 -5.98
N GLU A 18 -1.91 -4.09 -6.86
CA GLU A 18 -1.84 -5.11 -7.90
C GLU A 18 -1.80 -6.51 -7.30
N MET A 19 -1.02 -6.70 -6.26
CA MET A 19 -0.93 -8.00 -5.62
C MET A 19 -2.27 -8.42 -5.03
N LYS A 20 -2.97 -7.47 -4.41
CA LYS A 20 -4.29 -7.77 -3.85
C LYS A 20 -5.25 -8.19 -4.96
N LEU A 21 -5.18 -7.53 -6.11
CA LEU A 21 -6.04 -7.86 -7.23
C LEU A 21 -5.73 -9.24 -7.80
N GLN A 22 -4.49 -9.68 -7.65
CA GLN A 22 -4.10 -11.01 -8.13
C GLN A 22 -4.48 -12.11 -7.13
N GLY A 23 -5.00 -11.76 -5.98
CA GLY A 23 -5.44 -12.74 -5.01
C GLY A 23 -4.53 -12.93 -3.81
N TYR A 24 -3.47 -12.15 -3.70
CA TYR A 24 -2.60 -12.27 -2.54
C TYR A 24 -3.29 -11.73 -1.30
N SER A 25 -3.01 -12.36 -0.17
CA SER A 25 -3.55 -11.86 1.08
C SER A 25 -2.81 -10.60 1.51
N THR A 26 -3.44 -9.82 2.39
CA THR A 26 -2.80 -8.63 2.92
C THR A 26 -1.47 -8.98 3.57
N LYS A 27 -1.43 -10.10 4.28
CA LYS A 27 -0.20 -10.52 4.96
C LYS A 27 0.91 -10.79 3.95
N GLN A 28 0.58 -11.44 2.84
CA GLN A 28 1.58 -11.72 1.81
C GLN A 28 2.11 -10.43 1.19
N VAL A 29 1.21 -9.48 0.94
CA VAL A 29 1.61 -8.19 0.37
C VAL A 29 2.57 -7.49 1.33
N MET A 30 2.25 -7.51 2.61
CA MET A 30 3.10 -6.87 3.60
C MET A 30 4.50 -7.49 3.63
N GLN A 31 4.56 -8.81 3.53
CA GLN A 31 5.83 -9.49 3.55
C GLN A 31 6.66 -9.20 2.31
N GLU A 32 6.03 -9.23 1.15
CA GLU A 32 6.75 -9.01 -0.10
C GLU A 32 7.29 -7.60 -0.22
N LEU A 33 6.52 -6.63 0.23
CA LEU A 33 6.89 -5.23 0.08
C LEU A 33 7.46 -4.62 1.35
N ASN A 34 7.64 -5.45 2.37
CA ASN A 34 8.21 -5.02 3.64
C ASN A 34 7.39 -3.89 4.26
N ILE A 35 6.07 -4.04 4.20
CA ILE A 35 5.15 -3.09 4.80
C ILE A 35 4.79 -3.59 6.18
N LYS A 36 4.86 -2.71 7.16
CA LYS A 36 4.67 -3.13 8.54
C LYS A 36 3.26 -2.89 9.07
N ASN A 37 2.47 -2.13 8.34
CA ASN A 37 1.13 -1.77 8.82
C ASN A 37 0.07 -2.32 7.89
N LYS A 38 -0.72 -3.24 8.39
CA LYS A 38 -1.79 -3.86 7.63
C LYS A 38 -2.80 -2.83 7.13
N THR A 39 -3.11 -1.86 7.97
CA THR A 39 -4.10 -0.85 7.62
C THR A 39 -3.67 -0.05 6.38
N GLN A 40 -2.37 0.16 6.20
CA GLN A 40 -1.88 0.87 5.03
C GLN A 40 -2.30 0.16 3.75
N VAL A 41 -2.05 -1.15 3.69
CA VAL A 41 -2.39 -1.92 2.51
C VAL A 41 -3.89 -1.87 2.23
N GLU A 42 -4.69 -2.03 3.26
CA GLU A 42 -6.13 -2.02 3.11
C GLU A 42 -6.65 -0.67 2.66
N THR A 43 -6.05 0.40 3.20
CA THR A 43 -6.43 1.76 2.82
C THR A 43 -6.14 2.01 1.34
N TRP A 44 -4.95 1.61 0.89
CA TRP A 44 -4.57 1.80 -0.51
C TRP A 44 -5.50 1.05 -1.43
N PHE A 45 -5.86 -0.19 -1.07
CA PHE A 45 -6.75 -1.00 -1.86
C PHE A 45 -8.14 -0.36 -1.93
N ARG A 46 -8.62 0.19 -0.82
CA ARG A 46 -9.89 0.88 -0.80
C ARG A 46 -9.88 2.11 -1.70
N TRP A 47 -8.79 2.88 -1.66
CA TRP A 47 -8.66 4.04 -2.54
C TRP A 47 -8.75 3.61 -4.00
N TYR A 48 -8.09 2.54 -4.34
CA TYR A 48 -8.11 2.04 -5.71
C TYR A 48 -9.54 1.66 -6.12
N LYS A 49 -10.23 0.93 -5.27
CA LYS A 49 -11.58 0.48 -5.57
C LYS A 49 -12.54 1.64 -5.73
N ASN A 50 -12.30 2.74 -5.04
CA ASN A 50 -13.14 3.91 -5.12
C ASN A 50 -12.72 4.88 -6.22
N GLY A 51 -11.68 4.55 -6.97
CA GLY A 51 -11.19 5.43 -8.02
C GLY A 51 -10.39 6.62 -7.50
N GLU A 52 -9.89 6.53 -6.28
CA GLU A 52 -9.18 7.63 -5.66
C GLU A 52 -7.67 7.43 -5.71
N THR A 53 -7.16 6.96 -6.84
CA THR A 53 -5.74 6.66 -6.95
C THR A 53 -4.86 7.90 -6.80
N HIS A 54 -5.43 9.09 -6.96
CA HIS A 54 -4.67 10.31 -6.74
C HIS A 54 -4.14 10.40 -5.31
N ARG A 55 -4.79 9.71 -4.38
CA ARG A 55 -4.33 9.72 -2.99
C ARG A 55 -3.04 8.95 -2.79
N PHE A 56 -2.64 8.14 -3.78
CA PHE A 56 -1.39 7.40 -3.69
C PHE A 56 -0.19 8.32 -3.53
N HIS A 57 -0.33 9.57 -3.95
CA HIS A 57 0.75 10.53 -3.85
C HIS A 57 0.71 11.32 -2.54
N GLN A 58 -0.26 11.02 -1.69
CA GLN A 58 -0.36 11.68 -0.39
C GLN A 58 0.27 10.82 0.69
N GLN A 59 0.85 11.44 1.66
CA GLN A 59 1.43 10.76 2.80
C GLN A 59 0.58 10.97 4.06
#